data_e318da51a18d16acbae15e6d63eb78f4
#
_entry.id   e318da51a18d16acbae15e6d63eb78f4
#
_cell.length_a   1.000
_cell.length_b   1.000
_cell.length_c   1.000
_cell.angle_alpha   90.00
_cell.angle_beta   90.00
_cell.angle_gamma   90.00
#
_symmetry.space_group_name_H-M   'P 1'
#
loop_
_entity.id
_entity.type
_entity.pdbx_description
1 polymer ?
#
loop_
_entity_poly.entity_id
_entity_poly.type
_entity_poly.pdbx_seq_one_letter_code
_entity_poly.pdbx_strand_id
1 'polypeptide(L)'
;EAVRPTVLGVLFVVGILALWTCGSLRQRRSHVVEALDLNSFSTTSGTTSARSTGDLGRAALRGTVIAAVLLLVTSLAAMVLTPAVPTSRTVVRDLFQPPLDVTEYASPLSLVRTLETDKAHTRLMKPINLPSGGRIRIAALDSYDGLSAHIGQNENGQSRFERIGDKTQLTASRLDGRKQTSSLTIEDYSFPWVPTMPETIRIESSGPRQSALREGMYYDKFSSTGIATSGLASGDVLTERVAPYTAPSEASLNKASLAQTSLGPVEQVPSSVASLAKEIVGAESNPIAQIRALQQRLRTSYYSDGTKSPSQPGHGAARIASMVEADSLIGDDEQYSVLMMLMCRSLNIPARVVMGFDPATDGDAKTVTGEDVKAWVEIPFEGLGWVSFDVTPDRDQVPQQQTTQKVSNPEPNVLQPPLPNEDPAQLPPNYEDPQRDDPQDKDKGGLPTAVIAVGGSILAITMIVGSVLGWKAWRRRRRRARTGVGKALGAWEEILDRAHE
;
A
#
# COMPACT_ATOMS: atom_id res chain seq x y z
N GLU A 1 18.54 14.37 -0.57
CA GLU A 1 18.16 14.60 -2.00
C GLU A 1 16.97 15.57 -2.18
N ALA A 2 16.14 15.80 -1.15
CA ALA A 2 15.01 16.75 -1.22
C ALA A 2 15.41 18.24 -1.31
N VAL A 3 16.63 18.58 -0.97
CA VAL A 3 17.12 19.99 -0.96
C VAL A 3 17.30 20.55 -2.38
N ARG A 4 17.65 19.72 -3.36
CA ARG A 4 17.89 20.16 -4.74
C ARG A 4 16.66 20.73 -5.47
N PRO A 5 15.47 20.09 -5.44
CA PRO A 5 14.29 20.64 -6.13
C PRO A 5 13.75 21.92 -5.48
N THR A 6 13.87 22.06 -4.15
CA THR A 6 13.44 23.27 -3.45
C THR A 6 14.34 24.46 -3.77
N VAL A 7 15.67 24.27 -3.82
CA VAL A 7 16.62 25.29 -4.22
C VAL A 7 16.40 25.73 -5.67
N LEU A 8 16.16 24.79 -6.60
CA LEU A 8 15.84 25.09 -7.99
C LEU A 8 14.52 25.86 -8.13
N GLY A 9 13.50 25.50 -7.35
CA GLY A 9 12.22 26.22 -7.32
C GLY A 9 12.35 27.65 -6.85
N VAL A 10 13.13 27.90 -5.79
CA VAL A 10 13.42 29.25 -5.29
C VAL A 10 14.19 30.05 -6.32
N LEU A 11 15.22 29.48 -6.93
CA LEU A 11 16.01 30.16 -7.98
C LEU A 11 15.16 30.53 -9.21
N PHE A 12 14.21 29.67 -9.58
CA PHE A 12 13.28 29.92 -10.69
C PHE A 12 12.35 31.11 -10.39
N VAL A 13 11.76 31.14 -9.18
CA VAL A 13 10.89 32.27 -8.76
C VAL A 13 11.69 33.58 -8.68
N VAL A 14 12.89 33.54 -8.15
CA VAL A 14 13.81 34.71 -8.11
C VAL A 14 14.14 35.19 -9.52
N GLY A 15 14.40 34.26 -10.45
CA GLY A 15 14.66 34.58 -11.86
C GLY A 15 13.47 35.26 -12.54
N ILE A 16 12.24 34.77 -12.34
CA ILE A 16 11.01 35.38 -12.88
C ILE A 16 10.80 36.79 -12.29
N LEU A 17 10.96 37.00 -11.01
CA LEU A 17 10.81 38.29 -10.35
C LEU A 17 11.89 39.28 -10.84
N ALA A 18 13.12 38.84 -11.04
CA ALA A 18 14.20 39.68 -11.59
C ALA A 18 13.89 40.08 -13.04
N LEU A 19 13.43 39.17 -13.89
CA LEU A 19 13.04 39.49 -15.27
C LEU A 19 11.85 40.44 -15.32
N TRP A 20 10.86 40.27 -14.46
CA TRP A 20 9.69 41.14 -14.40
C TRP A 20 10.05 42.58 -13.92
N THR A 21 10.93 42.69 -12.91
CA THR A 21 11.43 43.97 -12.43
C THR A 21 12.31 44.67 -13.48
N CYS A 22 13.19 43.94 -14.17
CA CYS A 22 13.98 44.48 -15.27
C CYS A 22 13.10 44.92 -16.46
N GLY A 23 12.05 44.16 -16.81
CA GLY A 23 11.08 44.50 -17.85
C GLY A 23 10.33 45.78 -17.51
N SER A 24 9.83 45.91 -16.28
CA SER A 24 9.10 47.09 -15.83
C SER A 24 9.98 48.38 -15.76
N LEU A 25 11.27 48.23 -15.46
CA LEU A 25 12.24 49.30 -15.49
C LEU A 25 12.61 49.72 -16.92
N ARG A 26 12.70 48.79 -17.87
CA ARG A 26 12.91 49.09 -19.30
C ARG A 26 11.74 49.84 -19.89
N GLN A 27 10.49 49.39 -19.60
CA GLN A 27 9.29 50.03 -20.10
C GLN A 27 9.12 51.48 -19.56
N ARG A 28 9.51 51.74 -18.31
CA ARG A 28 9.53 53.08 -17.74
C ARG A 28 10.61 53.99 -18.37
N ARG A 29 11.74 53.43 -18.82
CA ARG A 29 12.80 54.21 -19.52
C ARG A 29 12.35 54.59 -20.94
N SER A 30 11.66 53.74 -21.68
CA SER A 30 11.16 54.08 -23.02
C SER A 30 10.15 55.22 -23.00
N HIS A 31 9.24 55.26 -22.03
CA HIS A 31 8.26 56.33 -21.89
C HIS A 31 8.87 57.67 -21.44
N VAL A 32 9.98 57.69 -20.72
CA VAL A 32 10.71 58.91 -20.35
C VAL A 32 11.46 59.49 -21.55
N VAL A 33 12.01 58.65 -22.42
CA VAL A 33 12.71 59.10 -23.63
C VAL A 33 11.72 59.67 -24.65
N GLU A 34 10.55 59.00 -24.82
CA GLU A 34 9.50 59.51 -25.72
C GLU A 34 8.87 60.82 -25.26
N ALA A 35 8.71 61.04 -23.96
CA ALA A 35 8.27 62.31 -23.39
C ALA A 35 9.28 63.46 -23.53
N LEU A 36 10.57 63.14 -23.62
CA LEU A 36 11.62 64.13 -23.86
C LEU A 36 11.68 64.59 -25.34
N ASP A 37 11.41 63.68 -26.28
CA ASP A 37 11.41 64.02 -27.72
C ASP A 37 10.20 64.89 -28.13
N LEU A 38 9.03 64.74 -27.47
CA LEU A 38 7.88 65.58 -27.70
C LEU A 38 7.98 67.02 -27.17
N ASN A 39 8.88 67.26 -26.20
CA ASN A 39 9.08 68.56 -25.63
C ASN A 39 10.10 69.44 -26.40
N SER A 40 10.71 68.97 -27.47
CA SER A 40 11.71 69.71 -28.28
C SER A 40 11.04 70.68 -29.27
N PHE A 41 9.70 70.78 -29.34
CA PHE A 41 8.99 71.63 -30.29
C PHE A 41 8.20 72.78 -29.65
N SER A 42 8.34 73.11 -28.39
CA SER A 42 7.69 74.33 -27.82
C SER A 42 8.69 75.26 -27.16
N THR A 43 9.17 76.22 -27.94
CA THR A 43 9.77 77.46 -27.45
C THR A 43 8.75 78.31 -26.77
N THR A 44 8.71 78.45 -25.45
CA THR A 44 8.45 79.73 -24.72
C THR A 44 8.65 79.53 -23.21
N SER A 45 9.44 80.36 -22.64
CA SER A 45 9.81 80.63 -21.26
C SER A 45 8.85 80.23 -20.17
N GLY A 46 9.33 79.36 -19.26
CA GLY A 46 8.69 79.06 -17.99
C GLY A 46 9.61 78.17 -17.14
N THR A 47 10.06 78.69 -16.04
CA THR A 47 10.93 78.11 -15.05
C THR A 47 10.58 76.65 -14.73
N THR A 48 11.30 75.68 -15.29
CA THR A 48 11.23 74.28 -14.96
C THR A 48 12.06 74.01 -13.72
N SER A 49 11.39 73.73 -12.58
CA SER A 49 12.06 73.18 -11.43
C SER A 49 12.56 71.76 -11.81
N ALA A 50 13.86 71.60 -11.88
CA ALA A 50 14.54 70.36 -12.06
C ALA A 50 14.10 69.37 -10.94
N ARG A 51 13.27 68.41 -11.27
CA ARG A 51 13.02 67.25 -10.38
C ARG A 51 14.34 66.50 -10.26
N SER A 52 14.93 66.59 -9.07
CA SER A 52 16.21 66.00 -8.77
C SER A 52 16.23 64.49 -9.10
N THR A 53 17.29 64.05 -9.76
CA THR A 53 17.62 62.66 -10.06
C THR A 53 17.67 61.78 -8.80
N GLY A 54 17.66 62.37 -7.59
CA GLY A 54 17.61 61.69 -6.30
C GLY A 54 16.31 60.99 -5.97
N ASP A 55 15.14 61.40 -6.54
CA ASP A 55 13.84 60.80 -6.23
C ASP A 55 13.60 59.49 -7.03
N LEU A 56 14.16 59.36 -8.20
CA LEU A 56 14.14 58.13 -9.00
C LEU A 56 15.01 57.03 -8.35
N GLY A 57 16.16 57.40 -7.80
CA GLY A 57 17.02 56.48 -7.06
C GLY A 57 16.39 55.96 -5.77
N ARG A 58 15.69 56.84 -5.04
CA ARG A 58 14.98 56.47 -3.80
C ARG A 58 13.76 55.58 -4.05
N ALA A 59 13.04 55.79 -5.14
CA ALA A 59 11.90 54.93 -5.54
C ALA A 59 12.37 53.53 -6.00
N ALA A 60 13.47 53.46 -6.74
CA ALA A 60 14.09 52.18 -7.13
C ALA A 60 14.64 51.42 -5.91
N LEU A 61 15.32 52.14 -4.98
CA LEU A 61 15.83 51.55 -3.75
C LEU A 61 14.71 51.01 -2.84
N ARG A 62 13.60 51.74 -2.72
CA ARG A 62 12.40 51.25 -1.98
C ARG A 62 11.78 50.00 -2.63
N GLY A 63 11.71 49.92 -3.94
CA GLY A 63 11.22 48.73 -4.66
C GLY A 63 12.11 47.51 -4.46
N THR A 64 13.42 47.67 -4.49
CA THR A 64 14.39 46.59 -4.24
C THR A 64 14.37 46.11 -2.78
N VAL A 65 14.24 47.03 -1.82
CA VAL A 65 14.13 46.68 -0.40
C VAL A 65 12.83 45.92 -0.12
N ILE A 66 11.70 46.33 -0.68
CA ILE A 66 10.42 45.60 -0.52
C ILE A 66 10.50 44.21 -1.14
N ALA A 67 11.09 44.06 -2.33
CA ALA A 67 11.30 42.78 -2.97
C ALA A 67 12.22 41.86 -2.15
N ALA A 68 13.29 42.39 -1.57
CA ALA A 68 14.20 41.65 -0.71
C ALA A 68 13.53 41.18 0.59
N VAL A 69 12.71 42.03 1.22
CA VAL A 69 11.95 41.68 2.42
C VAL A 69 10.90 40.59 2.11
N LEU A 70 10.19 40.69 1.00
CA LEU A 70 9.24 39.66 0.58
C LEU A 70 9.93 38.30 0.31
N LEU A 71 11.10 38.33 -0.32
CA LEU A 71 11.91 37.13 -0.53
C LEU A 71 12.40 36.51 0.79
N LEU A 72 12.79 37.34 1.73
CA LEU A 72 13.25 36.89 3.04
C LEU A 72 12.09 36.28 3.84
N VAL A 73 10.91 36.90 3.80
CA VAL A 73 9.71 36.42 4.48
C VAL A 73 9.22 35.09 3.85
N THR A 74 9.21 35.00 2.52
CA THR A 74 8.81 33.74 1.83
C THR A 74 9.82 32.63 2.05
N SER A 75 11.12 32.94 2.09
CA SER A 75 12.17 31.94 2.41
C SER A 75 12.08 31.48 3.85
N LEU A 76 11.80 32.37 4.79
CA LEU A 76 11.62 32.02 6.20
C LEU A 76 10.34 31.19 6.42
N ALA A 77 9.25 31.57 5.77
CA ALA A 77 8.00 30.80 5.77
C ALA A 77 8.18 29.39 5.17
N ALA A 78 8.91 29.27 4.07
CA ALA A 78 9.27 27.99 3.47
C ALA A 78 10.12 27.13 4.44
N MET A 79 11.06 27.74 5.16
CA MET A 79 11.93 27.03 6.11
C MET A 79 11.16 26.52 7.34
N VAL A 80 10.13 27.26 7.79
CA VAL A 80 9.27 26.86 8.91
C VAL A 80 8.22 25.84 8.51
N LEU A 81 7.71 25.89 7.27
CA LEU A 81 6.67 24.98 6.75
C LEU A 81 7.23 23.66 6.19
N THR A 82 8.51 23.61 5.79
CA THR A 82 9.13 22.39 5.23
C THR A 82 9.12 21.18 6.17
N PRO A 83 9.33 21.30 7.49
CA PRO A 83 9.21 20.12 8.37
C PRO A 83 7.77 19.64 8.60
N ALA A 84 6.76 20.47 8.29
CA ALA A 84 5.36 20.11 8.42
C ALA A 84 4.76 19.44 7.17
N VAL A 85 5.51 19.45 6.06
CA VAL A 85 5.07 18.77 4.83
C VAL A 85 5.52 17.31 4.92
N PRO A 86 4.60 16.33 4.96
CA PRO A 86 4.98 14.92 4.95
C PRO A 86 5.83 14.66 3.70
N THR A 87 6.98 14.02 3.90
CA THR A 87 7.94 13.68 2.84
C THR A 87 7.43 12.60 1.87
N SER A 88 6.25 12.05 2.13
CA SER A 88 5.55 11.16 1.20
C SER A 88 5.08 11.97 -0.01
N ARG A 89 5.68 11.68 -1.16
CA ARG A 89 5.28 12.26 -2.44
C ARG A 89 3.85 11.81 -2.76
N THR A 90 2.88 12.67 -2.49
CA THR A 90 1.48 12.41 -2.88
C THR A 90 1.40 12.50 -4.40
N VAL A 91 1.25 11.38 -5.05
CA VAL A 91 1.00 11.32 -6.49
C VAL A 91 -0.46 11.70 -6.67
N VAL A 92 -0.73 12.83 -7.32
CA VAL A 92 -2.11 13.34 -7.55
C VAL A 92 -3.01 12.28 -8.20
N ARG A 93 -2.44 11.39 -9.00
CA ARG A 93 -3.14 10.26 -9.62
C ARG A 93 -3.69 9.28 -8.58
N ASP A 94 -2.99 9.06 -7.46
CA ASP A 94 -3.41 8.12 -6.42
C ASP A 94 -4.59 8.65 -5.59
N LEU A 95 -4.83 9.98 -5.62
CA LEU A 95 -6.01 10.60 -5.03
C LEU A 95 -7.31 10.32 -5.80
N PHE A 96 -7.21 9.89 -7.05
CA PHE A 96 -8.36 9.59 -7.92
C PHE A 96 -8.50 8.10 -8.25
N GLN A 97 -7.54 7.26 -7.84
CA GLN A 97 -7.68 5.81 -7.93
C GLN A 97 -8.21 5.28 -6.59
N PRO A 98 -9.29 4.51 -6.60
CA PRO A 98 -9.73 3.85 -5.39
C PRO A 98 -8.58 2.96 -4.84
N PRO A 99 -8.43 2.82 -3.53
CA PRO A 99 -7.49 1.88 -2.95
C PRO A 99 -7.79 0.49 -3.49
N LEU A 100 -6.73 -0.32 -3.71
CA LEU A 100 -6.89 -1.69 -4.17
C LEU A 100 -7.75 -2.47 -3.16
N ASP A 101 -8.88 -2.98 -3.60
CA ASP A 101 -9.68 -3.89 -2.78
C ASP A 101 -9.10 -5.30 -2.88
N VAL A 102 -8.46 -5.75 -1.80
CA VAL A 102 -7.83 -7.07 -1.75
C VAL A 102 -8.86 -8.19 -1.61
N THR A 103 -10.07 -7.88 -1.16
CA THR A 103 -11.14 -8.87 -1.00
C THR A 103 -11.69 -9.39 -2.33
N GLU A 104 -11.43 -8.66 -3.43
CA GLU A 104 -11.74 -9.13 -4.79
C GLU A 104 -10.87 -10.32 -5.23
N TYR A 105 -9.75 -10.57 -4.53
CA TYR A 105 -8.83 -11.65 -4.84
C TYR A 105 -9.01 -12.80 -3.86
N ALA A 106 -9.19 -14.00 -4.38
CA ALA A 106 -9.25 -15.20 -3.56
C ALA A 106 -7.97 -15.34 -2.70
N SER A 107 -8.13 -15.83 -1.47
CA SER A 107 -6.98 -16.09 -0.60
C SER A 107 -5.98 -17.02 -1.33
N PRO A 108 -4.71 -16.65 -1.43
CA PRO A 108 -3.71 -17.49 -2.11
C PRO A 108 -3.59 -18.87 -1.46
N LEU A 109 -3.88 -18.98 -0.18
CA LEU A 109 -3.81 -20.23 0.56
C LEU A 109 -4.79 -21.28 0.02
N SER A 110 -5.93 -20.86 -0.53
CA SER A 110 -6.90 -21.77 -1.17
C SER A 110 -6.36 -22.44 -2.45
N LEU A 111 -5.26 -21.93 -3.00
CA LEU A 111 -4.62 -22.49 -4.19
C LEU A 111 -3.66 -23.65 -3.86
N VAL A 112 -3.28 -23.83 -2.59
CA VAL A 112 -2.28 -24.83 -2.18
C VAL A 112 -2.64 -26.21 -2.71
N ARG A 113 -3.84 -26.69 -2.43
CA ARG A 113 -4.28 -28.02 -2.88
C ARG A 113 -4.33 -28.17 -4.40
N THR A 114 -4.86 -27.18 -5.11
CA THR A 114 -4.90 -27.21 -6.59
C THR A 114 -3.49 -27.25 -7.20
N LEU A 115 -2.56 -26.51 -6.62
CA LEU A 115 -1.16 -26.51 -7.07
C LEU A 115 -0.51 -27.86 -6.79
N GLU A 116 -0.72 -28.42 -5.60
CA GLU A 116 -0.12 -29.66 -5.15
C GLU A 116 -0.66 -30.90 -5.87
N THR A 117 -1.93 -30.88 -6.28
CA THR A 117 -2.59 -32.02 -6.94
C THR A 117 -2.70 -31.83 -8.46
N ASP A 118 -3.55 -30.92 -8.90
CA ASP A 118 -3.88 -30.74 -10.31
C ASP A 118 -2.71 -30.18 -11.13
N LYS A 119 -1.87 -29.33 -10.51
CA LYS A 119 -0.71 -28.70 -11.14
C LYS A 119 0.63 -29.20 -10.59
N ALA A 120 0.66 -30.34 -9.90
CA ALA A 120 1.84 -30.89 -9.26
C ALA A 120 3.09 -30.83 -10.16
N HIS A 121 3.01 -31.33 -11.36
CA HIS A 121 4.12 -31.39 -12.31
C HIS A 121 4.16 -30.22 -13.31
N THR A 122 3.25 -29.24 -13.13
CA THR A 122 3.21 -28.05 -14.01
C THR A 122 4.36 -27.13 -13.66
N ARG A 123 5.10 -26.72 -14.69
CA ARG A 123 6.21 -25.77 -14.56
C ARG A 123 5.63 -24.36 -14.38
N LEU A 124 5.71 -23.82 -13.19
CA LEU A 124 5.08 -22.55 -12.84
C LEU A 124 6.02 -21.36 -13.11
N MET A 125 7.27 -21.48 -12.71
CA MET A 125 8.26 -20.43 -12.90
C MET A 125 9.69 -20.99 -12.86
N LYS A 126 10.61 -20.25 -13.47
CA LYS A 126 12.04 -20.59 -13.51
C LYS A 126 12.85 -19.52 -12.78
N PRO A 127 13.40 -19.83 -11.60
CA PRO A 127 14.30 -18.94 -10.88
C PRO A 127 15.69 -18.96 -11.49
N ILE A 128 16.38 -17.82 -11.42
CA ILE A 128 17.80 -17.67 -11.73
C ILE A 128 18.46 -16.97 -10.54
N ASN A 129 19.57 -17.50 -10.06
CA ASN A 129 20.30 -17.02 -8.87
C ASN A 129 19.41 -16.96 -7.61
N LEU A 130 18.65 -18.02 -7.35
CA LEU A 130 17.89 -18.13 -6.10
C LEU A 130 18.90 -18.20 -4.94
N PRO A 131 18.73 -17.42 -3.85
CA PRO A 131 19.57 -17.54 -2.67
C PRO A 131 19.53 -18.96 -2.10
N SER A 132 20.64 -19.46 -1.56
CA SER A 132 20.70 -20.79 -0.92
C SER A 132 19.66 -20.87 0.20
N GLY A 133 18.84 -21.93 0.20
CA GLY A 133 17.71 -22.09 1.12
C GLY A 133 16.61 -21.04 0.90
N GLY A 134 16.61 -20.38 -0.26
CA GLY A 134 15.66 -19.33 -0.60
C GLY A 134 14.30 -19.91 -0.95
N ARG A 135 13.29 -19.53 -0.17
CA ARG A 135 11.88 -19.75 -0.47
C ARG A 135 11.35 -18.64 -1.37
N ILE A 136 10.37 -18.95 -2.18
CA ILE A 136 9.62 -17.95 -2.95
C ILE A 136 8.31 -17.73 -2.22
N ARG A 137 8.09 -16.51 -1.72
CA ARG A 137 6.86 -16.12 -1.02
C ARG A 137 5.83 -15.65 -2.04
N ILE A 138 4.60 -16.06 -1.86
CA ILE A 138 3.45 -15.59 -2.61
C ILE A 138 2.68 -14.54 -1.80
N ALA A 139 2.33 -14.88 -0.55
CA ALA A 139 1.67 -13.95 0.35
C ALA A 139 1.91 -14.30 1.81
N ALA A 140 1.87 -13.29 2.68
CA ALA A 140 1.80 -13.47 4.12
C ALA A 140 0.48 -12.94 4.65
N LEU A 141 -0.27 -13.80 5.32
CA LEU A 141 -1.63 -13.62 5.77
C LEU A 141 -1.63 -13.47 7.30
N ASP A 142 -1.99 -12.31 7.77
CA ASP A 142 -1.88 -11.93 9.18
C ASP A 142 -3.22 -11.73 9.89
N SER A 143 -4.32 -11.95 9.17
CA SER A 143 -5.71 -11.85 9.64
C SER A 143 -6.47 -13.14 9.38
N TYR A 144 -7.57 -13.33 10.14
CA TYR A 144 -8.49 -14.44 9.98
C TYR A 144 -9.90 -14.02 10.39
N ASP A 145 -10.91 -14.32 9.56
CA ASP A 145 -12.31 -13.92 9.76
C ASP A 145 -13.26 -15.09 10.05
N GLY A 146 -12.71 -16.29 10.27
CA GLY A 146 -13.49 -17.52 10.43
C GLY A 146 -13.82 -18.23 9.12
N LEU A 147 -13.66 -17.56 7.98
CA LEU A 147 -13.84 -18.15 6.64
C LEU A 147 -12.49 -18.42 6.00
N SER A 148 -11.58 -17.47 6.08
CA SER A 148 -10.25 -17.58 5.47
C SER A 148 -9.19 -16.77 6.21
N ALA A 149 -7.94 -17.21 6.06
CA ALA A 149 -6.79 -16.37 6.35
C ALA A 149 -6.58 -15.37 5.20
N HIS A 150 -6.36 -14.11 5.53
CA HIS A 150 -6.22 -13.02 4.56
C HIS A 150 -5.22 -11.96 5.02
N ILE A 151 -4.92 -11.02 4.16
CA ILE A 151 -4.06 -9.89 4.48
C ILE A 151 -4.89 -8.84 5.22
N GLY A 152 -4.46 -8.47 6.42
CA GLY A 152 -5.15 -7.48 7.23
C GLY A 152 -5.15 -6.08 6.60
N GLN A 153 -6.03 -5.24 7.12
CA GLN A 153 -6.15 -3.83 6.76
C GLN A 153 -5.36 -2.95 7.73
N ASN A 154 -5.24 -1.66 7.43
CA ASN A 154 -4.69 -0.69 8.37
C ASN A 154 -5.72 -0.38 9.49
N GLU A 155 -5.33 0.42 10.47
CA GLU A 155 -6.17 0.81 11.61
C GLU A 155 -7.49 1.52 11.20
N ASN A 156 -7.54 2.06 9.99
CA ASN A 156 -8.71 2.74 9.43
C ASN A 156 -9.58 1.82 8.56
N GLY A 157 -9.31 0.52 8.53
CA GLY A 157 -10.03 -0.43 7.68
C GLY A 157 -9.73 -0.31 6.18
N GLN A 158 -8.63 0.34 5.81
CA GLN A 158 -8.23 0.51 4.42
C GLN A 158 -7.16 -0.51 4.02
N SER A 159 -7.10 -0.82 2.74
CA SER A 159 -6.04 -1.64 2.17
C SER A 159 -4.65 -1.05 2.43
N ARG A 160 -3.70 -1.89 2.81
CA ARG A 160 -2.29 -1.52 3.01
C ARG A 160 -1.49 -1.53 1.71
N PHE A 161 -2.08 -1.93 0.60
CA PHE A 161 -1.41 -2.03 -0.69
C PHE A 161 -1.18 -0.66 -1.31
N GLU A 162 0.09 -0.36 -1.55
CA GLU A 162 0.52 0.84 -2.25
C GLU A 162 0.99 0.46 -3.66
N ARG A 163 0.67 1.29 -4.65
CA ARG A 163 1.20 1.10 -5.99
C ARG A 163 2.71 1.31 -5.99
N ILE A 164 3.43 0.37 -6.57
CA ILE A 164 4.88 0.44 -6.66
C ILE A 164 5.35 0.67 -8.11
N GLY A 165 6.51 1.30 -8.25
CA GLY A 165 7.23 1.44 -9.51
C GLY A 165 8.62 0.83 -9.40
N ASP A 166 9.32 0.70 -10.52
CA ASP A 166 10.64 0.05 -10.63
C ASP A 166 11.71 0.60 -9.66
N LYS A 167 11.52 1.82 -9.14
CA LYS A 167 12.45 2.48 -8.19
C LYS A 167 11.99 2.44 -6.75
N THR A 168 10.82 1.86 -6.47
CA THR A 168 10.28 1.82 -5.12
C THR A 168 11.10 0.87 -4.25
N GLN A 169 11.52 1.33 -3.08
CA GLN A 169 12.16 0.49 -2.09
C GLN A 169 11.10 -0.18 -1.23
N LEU A 170 11.07 -1.51 -1.23
CA LEU A 170 10.04 -2.32 -0.57
C LEU A 170 10.35 -2.57 0.90
N THR A 171 11.60 -2.81 1.22
CA THR A 171 12.03 -3.09 2.59
C THR A 171 12.95 -1.98 3.08
N ALA A 172 12.76 -1.52 4.32
CA ALA A 172 13.70 -0.63 5.01
C ALA A 172 14.93 -1.47 5.43
N SER A 173 15.81 -1.69 4.49
CA SER A 173 16.96 -2.55 4.70
C SER A 173 17.96 -1.94 5.69
N ARG A 174 18.08 -2.53 6.86
CA ARG A 174 19.27 -2.42 7.74
C ARG A 174 20.45 -3.28 7.24
N LEU A 175 20.37 -3.75 5.99
CA LEU A 175 21.25 -4.80 5.48
C LEU A 175 22.50 -4.18 4.88
N ASP A 176 23.55 -4.10 5.68
CA ASP A 176 24.91 -3.84 5.25
C ASP A 176 25.56 -5.01 4.47
N GLY A 177 24.73 -5.99 4.04
CA GLY A 177 25.14 -7.20 3.37
C GLY A 177 25.27 -7.08 1.85
N ARG A 178 25.88 -8.09 1.22
CA ARG A 178 25.95 -8.25 -0.23
C ARG A 178 24.53 -8.36 -0.79
N LYS A 179 24.13 -7.41 -1.59
CA LYS A 179 22.86 -7.46 -2.34
C LYS A 179 23.03 -8.41 -3.51
N GLN A 180 22.12 -9.37 -3.64
CA GLN A 180 22.07 -10.31 -4.77
C GLN A 180 20.93 -9.88 -5.71
N THR A 181 21.14 -10.12 -6.99
CA THR A 181 20.08 -10.00 -7.99
C THR A 181 19.62 -11.38 -8.38
N SER A 182 18.35 -11.65 -8.23
CA SER A 182 17.68 -12.87 -8.64
C SER A 182 16.60 -12.53 -9.65
N SER A 183 16.22 -13.47 -10.50
CA SER A 183 15.10 -13.28 -11.40
C SER A 183 14.20 -14.51 -11.44
N LEU A 184 12.91 -14.26 -11.67
CA LEU A 184 11.88 -15.27 -11.85
C LEU A 184 11.28 -15.08 -13.23
N THR A 185 11.41 -16.06 -14.09
CA THR A 185 10.69 -16.10 -15.37
C THR A 185 9.40 -16.88 -15.18
N ILE A 186 8.27 -16.24 -15.43
CA ILE A 186 6.95 -16.85 -15.31
C ILE A 186 6.72 -17.79 -16.48
N GLU A 187 6.30 -19.02 -16.20
CA GLU A 187 5.92 -20.04 -17.21
C GLU A 187 4.39 -20.24 -17.18
N ASP A 188 3.85 -21.15 -16.38
CA ASP A 188 2.40 -21.40 -16.27
C ASP A 188 1.82 -20.95 -14.90
N TYR A 189 2.34 -19.83 -14.37
CA TYR A 189 1.82 -19.19 -13.17
C TYR A 189 0.97 -17.97 -13.59
N SER A 190 -0.36 -18.11 -13.54
CA SER A 190 -1.30 -17.10 -14.05
C SER A 190 -2.14 -16.44 -12.94
N PHE A 191 -1.60 -16.35 -11.73
CA PHE A 191 -2.27 -15.74 -10.59
C PHE A 191 -1.89 -14.25 -10.45
N PRO A 192 -2.71 -13.46 -9.73
CA PRO A 192 -2.41 -12.04 -9.50
C PRO A 192 -1.33 -11.83 -8.43
N TRP A 193 -1.10 -12.80 -7.57
CA TRP A 193 -0.13 -12.72 -6.48
C TRP A 193 1.30 -12.77 -7.03
N VAL A 194 2.10 -11.75 -6.68
CA VAL A 194 3.46 -11.60 -7.21
C VAL A 194 4.43 -12.46 -6.40
N PRO A 195 5.07 -13.48 -7.02
CA PRO A 195 6.12 -14.24 -6.33
C PRO A 195 7.27 -13.32 -5.96
N THR A 196 7.69 -13.35 -4.70
CA THR A 196 8.80 -12.55 -4.17
C THR A 196 9.71 -13.41 -3.31
N MET A 197 10.97 -12.99 -3.19
CA MET A 197 11.88 -13.62 -2.24
C MET A 197 11.76 -12.98 -0.86
N PRO A 198 12.07 -13.70 0.22
CA PRO A 198 12.25 -13.08 1.52
C PRO A 198 13.26 -11.93 1.39
N GLU A 199 13.04 -10.83 2.10
CA GLU A 199 13.94 -9.67 2.10
C GLU A 199 14.14 -9.01 0.72
N THR A 200 13.13 -9.02 -0.15
CA THR A 200 13.14 -8.28 -1.41
C THR A 200 13.17 -6.78 -1.17
N ILE A 201 14.21 -6.14 -1.70
CA ILE A 201 14.44 -4.70 -1.59
C ILE A 201 13.76 -3.94 -2.73
N ARG A 202 13.75 -4.53 -3.94
CA ARG A 202 13.19 -3.94 -5.14
C ARG A 202 12.76 -5.02 -6.13
N ILE A 203 11.70 -4.75 -6.84
CA ILE A 203 11.21 -5.57 -7.95
C ILE A 203 11.20 -4.71 -9.21
N GLU A 204 11.72 -5.27 -10.29
CA GLU A 204 11.66 -4.70 -11.63
C GLU A 204 11.02 -5.73 -12.56
N SER A 205 10.01 -5.33 -13.32
CA SER A 205 9.39 -6.18 -14.31
C SER A 205 9.98 -5.97 -15.68
N SER A 206 10.09 -7.04 -16.48
CA SER A 206 10.50 -7.00 -17.87
C SER A 206 9.72 -8.02 -18.68
N GLY A 207 9.84 -7.97 -20.01
CA GLY A 207 9.09 -8.84 -20.91
C GLY A 207 8.02 -8.11 -21.71
N PRO A 208 7.20 -8.84 -22.47
CA PRO A 208 6.21 -8.26 -23.39
C PRO A 208 5.15 -7.40 -22.69
N ARG A 209 4.83 -7.69 -21.42
CA ARG A 209 3.80 -7.04 -20.63
C ARG A 209 4.34 -6.05 -19.59
N GLN A 210 5.61 -5.65 -19.68
CA GLN A 210 6.28 -4.77 -18.71
C GLN A 210 5.48 -3.52 -18.36
N SER A 211 4.88 -2.83 -19.34
CA SER A 211 4.11 -1.61 -19.10
C SER A 211 2.86 -1.88 -18.26
N ALA A 212 2.12 -2.96 -18.56
CA ALA A 212 0.92 -3.35 -17.82
C ALA A 212 1.26 -3.75 -16.38
N LEU A 213 2.32 -4.53 -16.18
CA LEU A 213 2.80 -4.90 -14.84
C LEU A 213 3.23 -3.68 -14.03
N ARG A 214 4.01 -2.76 -14.66
CA ARG A 214 4.46 -1.53 -14.00
C ARG A 214 3.30 -0.59 -13.61
N GLU A 215 2.21 -0.61 -14.38
CA GLU A 215 1.03 0.18 -14.07
C GLU A 215 0.12 -0.47 -13.03
N GLY A 216 0.06 -1.80 -12.99
CA GLY A 216 -0.85 -2.58 -12.15
C GLY A 216 -0.20 -3.27 -10.96
N MET A 217 1.06 -2.98 -10.62
CA MET A 217 1.73 -3.64 -9.50
C MET A 217 1.54 -2.88 -8.20
N TYR A 218 1.01 -3.56 -7.20
CA TYR A 218 0.79 -3.08 -5.84
C TYR A 218 1.55 -3.94 -4.85
N TYR A 219 1.96 -3.37 -3.74
CA TYR A 219 2.74 -4.07 -2.72
C TYR A 219 2.38 -3.61 -1.31
N ASP A 220 2.13 -4.55 -0.42
CA ASP A 220 2.03 -4.30 1.01
C ASP A 220 3.39 -4.57 1.66
N LYS A 221 4.03 -3.51 2.14
CA LYS A 221 5.35 -3.59 2.80
C LYS A 221 5.31 -4.31 4.13
N PHE A 222 4.15 -4.32 4.79
CA PHE A 222 4.00 -4.96 6.09
C PHE A 222 3.94 -6.48 5.96
N SER A 223 3.11 -6.99 5.06
CA SER A 223 3.02 -8.42 4.77
C SER A 223 4.11 -8.90 3.79
N SER A 224 4.83 -7.97 3.15
CA SER A 224 5.76 -8.26 2.05
C SER A 224 5.10 -9.04 0.91
N THR A 225 3.90 -8.61 0.54
CA THR A 225 3.07 -9.27 -0.48
C THR A 225 2.80 -8.34 -1.64
N GLY A 226 2.93 -8.84 -2.86
CA GLY A 226 2.66 -8.11 -4.08
C GLY A 226 1.42 -8.61 -4.82
N ILE A 227 0.70 -7.71 -5.49
CA ILE A 227 -0.40 -8.03 -6.40
C ILE A 227 -0.17 -7.32 -7.73
N ALA A 228 -0.27 -8.07 -8.81
CA ALA A 228 -0.35 -7.55 -10.17
C ALA A 228 -1.82 -7.60 -10.63
N THR A 229 -2.48 -6.46 -10.73
CA THR A 229 -3.92 -6.39 -11.08
C THR A 229 -4.23 -6.95 -12.47
N SER A 230 -3.25 -6.95 -13.37
CA SER A 230 -3.35 -7.59 -14.69
C SER A 230 -3.10 -9.12 -14.66
N GLY A 231 -2.85 -9.69 -13.49
CA GLY A 231 -2.29 -11.03 -13.34
C GLY A 231 -0.88 -11.15 -13.92
N LEU A 232 -0.22 -12.27 -13.64
CA LEU A 232 1.03 -12.67 -14.28
C LEU A 232 0.74 -13.62 -15.43
N ALA A 233 1.63 -13.68 -16.41
CA ALA A 233 1.48 -14.57 -17.56
C ALA A 233 2.85 -15.07 -18.06
N SER A 234 2.83 -16.12 -18.86
CA SER A 234 4.04 -16.70 -19.46
C SER A 234 4.86 -15.67 -20.22
N GLY A 235 6.16 -15.67 -19.95
CA GLY A 235 7.12 -14.73 -20.50
C GLY A 235 7.32 -13.44 -19.71
N ASP A 236 6.53 -13.20 -18.65
CA ASP A 236 6.82 -12.12 -17.70
C ASP A 236 8.08 -12.47 -16.91
N VAL A 237 8.94 -11.48 -16.70
CA VAL A 237 10.16 -11.66 -15.91
C VAL A 237 10.18 -10.64 -14.78
N LEU A 238 10.32 -11.15 -13.56
CA LEU A 238 10.48 -10.36 -12.35
C LEU A 238 11.95 -10.42 -11.92
N THR A 239 12.61 -9.29 -11.91
CA THR A 239 13.98 -9.16 -11.43
C THR A 239 13.97 -8.52 -10.05
N GLU A 240 14.48 -9.24 -9.07
CA GLU A 240 14.46 -8.82 -7.68
C GLU A 240 15.86 -8.54 -7.18
N ARG A 241 15.97 -7.46 -6.45
CA ARG A 241 17.16 -7.17 -5.65
C ARG A 241 16.88 -7.61 -4.22
N VAL A 242 17.56 -8.66 -3.78
CA VAL A 242 17.35 -9.28 -2.48
C VAL A 242 18.54 -9.11 -1.57
N ALA A 243 18.28 -9.06 -0.27
CA ALA A 243 19.30 -9.28 0.73
C ALA A 243 19.38 -10.79 1.07
N PRO A 244 20.56 -11.35 1.29
CA PRO A 244 20.66 -12.74 1.65
C PRO A 244 19.98 -12.96 3.02
N TYR A 245 19.01 -13.85 3.04
CA TYR A 245 18.40 -14.33 4.27
C TYR A 245 19.28 -15.44 4.85
N THR A 246 19.59 -15.35 6.13
CA THR A 246 20.24 -16.43 6.88
C THR A 246 19.32 -16.82 8.03
N ALA A 247 18.91 -18.07 8.04
CA ALA A 247 18.11 -18.59 9.16
C ALA A 247 18.90 -18.42 10.47
N PRO A 248 18.27 -17.88 11.53
CA PRO A 248 18.92 -17.72 12.81
C PRO A 248 19.32 -19.08 13.39
N SER A 249 20.46 -19.13 14.09
CA SER A 249 20.86 -20.34 14.79
C SER A 249 19.91 -20.63 15.96
N GLU A 250 19.74 -21.90 16.31
CA GLU A 250 18.94 -22.31 17.49
C GLU A 250 19.39 -21.60 18.78
N ALA A 251 20.69 -21.39 18.94
CA ALA A 251 21.24 -20.68 20.09
C ALA A 251 20.83 -19.20 20.12
N SER A 252 20.70 -18.56 18.95
CA SER A 252 20.22 -17.17 18.84
C SER A 252 18.72 -17.09 19.09
N LEU A 253 17.97 -18.03 18.52
CA LEU A 253 16.52 -18.10 18.66
C LEU A 253 16.10 -18.34 20.13
N ASN A 254 16.77 -19.24 20.83
CA ASN A 254 16.47 -19.54 22.24
C ASN A 254 16.73 -18.36 23.20
N LYS A 255 17.45 -17.34 22.76
CA LYS A 255 17.73 -16.12 23.53
C LYS A 255 16.87 -14.92 23.12
N ALA A 256 16.19 -15.02 22.00
CA ALA A 256 15.45 -13.92 21.44
C ALA A 256 14.08 -13.78 22.12
N SER A 257 13.65 -12.53 22.31
CA SER A 257 12.29 -12.21 22.73
C SER A 257 11.38 -12.07 21.52
N LEU A 258 10.07 -12.26 21.72
CA LEU A 258 9.09 -11.98 20.69
C LEU A 258 9.05 -10.47 20.39
N ALA A 259 9.09 -10.12 19.12
CA ALA A 259 8.93 -8.72 18.71
C ALA A 259 7.44 -8.34 18.74
N GLN A 260 7.17 -7.13 19.24
CA GLN A 260 5.83 -6.55 19.18
C GLN A 260 5.56 -6.09 17.74
N THR A 261 4.43 -6.50 17.18
CA THR A 261 3.98 -6.11 15.84
C THR A 261 2.47 -5.99 15.79
N SER A 262 1.97 -5.03 15.04
CA SER A 262 0.53 -4.83 14.82
C SER A 262 0.07 -5.76 13.70
N LEU A 263 -0.43 -6.93 14.06
CA LEU A 263 -1.04 -7.88 13.11
C LEU A 263 -2.54 -7.59 13.00
N GLY A 264 -3.12 -8.02 11.89
CA GLY A 264 -4.55 -7.96 11.70
C GLY A 264 -5.35 -8.81 12.71
N PRO A 265 -6.65 -8.61 12.81
CA PRO A 265 -7.50 -9.34 13.76
C PRO A 265 -7.60 -10.83 13.40
N VAL A 266 -7.84 -11.63 14.45
CA VAL A 266 -8.17 -13.04 14.30
C VAL A 266 -9.50 -13.27 14.98
N GLU A 267 -10.53 -13.51 14.19
CA GLU A 267 -11.92 -13.58 14.63
C GLU A 267 -12.50 -14.98 14.42
N GLN A 268 -13.61 -15.29 15.09
CA GLN A 268 -14.36 -16.53 14.97
C GLN A 268 -13.50 -17.80 15.10
N VAL A 269 -12.48 -17.76 15.97
CA VAL A 269 -11.63 -18.94 16.24
C VAL A 269 -12.42 -19.98 17.02
N PRO A 270 -12.45 -21.25 16.59
CA PRO A 270 -13.06 -22.30 17.38
C PRO A 270 -12.43 -22.45 18.75
N SER A 271 -13.25 -22.59 19.80
CA SER A 271 -12.76 -22.74 21.18
C SER A 271 -11.90 -24.00 21.36
N SER A 272 -12.14 -25.04 20.56
CA SER A 272 -11.33 -26.27 20.52
C SER A 272 -9.87 -25.99 20.19
N VAL A 273 -9.57 -24.98 19.35
CA VAL A 273 -8.19 -24.59 19.00
C VAL A 273 -7.45 -24.06 20.23
N ALA A 274 -8.05 -23.13 20.97
CA ALA A 274 -7.44 -22.57 22.16
C ALA A 274 -7.27 -23.61 23.29
N SER A 275 -8.21 -24.55 23.38
CA SER A 275 -8.15 -25.68 24.32
C SER A 275 -6.99 -26.61 23.98
N LEU A 276 -6.88 -27.01 22.71
CA LEU A 276 -5.77 -27.87 22.23
C LEU A 276 -4.42 -27.15 22.42
N ALA A 277 -4.32 -25.86 22.11
CA ALA A 277 -3.08 -25.11 22.29
C ALA A 277 -2.62 -25.14 23.76
N LYS A 278 -3.54 -24.89 24.71
CA LYS A 278 -3.25 -24.93 26.14
C LYS A 278 -2.89 -26.32 26.62
N GLU A 279 -3.54 -27.37 26.10
CA GLU A 279 -3.22 -28.77 26.42
C GLU A 279 -1.79 -29.13 26.00
N ILE A 280 -1.38 -28.73 24.78
CA ILE A 280 -0.06 -29.02 24.24
C ILE A 280 1.05 -28.31 25.04
N VAL A 281 0.86 -27.01 25.35
CA VAL A 281 1.89 -26.22 26.03
C VAL A 281 1.90 -26.47 27.55
N GLY A 282 0.78 -26.93 28.15
CA GLY A 282 0.67 -27.19 29.57
C GLY A 282 1.05 -25.98 30.44
N ALA A 283 2.00 -26.17 31.33
CA ALA A 283 2.50 -25.13 32.24
C ALA A 283 3.73 -24.38 31.70
N GLU A 284 4.12 -24.61 30.44
CA GLU A 284 5.28 -23.95 29.85
C GLU A 284 5.01 -22.45 29.66
N SER A 285 5.93 -21.61 30.14
CA SER A 285 5.82 -20.16 30.07
C SER A 285 6.77 -19.51 29.04
N ASN A 286 7.79 -20.26 28.60
CA ASN A 286 8.73 -19.76 27.62
C ASN A 286 8.11 -19.80 26.21
N PRO A 287 7.95 -18.67 25.52
CA PRO A 287 7.29 -18.62 24.21
C PRO A 287 7.94 -19.53 23.17
N ILE A 288 9.26 -19.65 23.16
CA ILE A 288 9.96 -20.50 22.19
C ILE A 288 9.69 -21.99 22.46
N ALA A 289 9.68 -22.38 23.73
CA ALA A 289 9.35 -23.74 24.11
C ALA A 289 7.88 -24.06 23.75
N GLN A 290 6.95 -23.12 23.96
CA GLN A 290 5.56 -23.25 23.52
C GLN A 290 5.46 -23.44 22.02
N ILE A 291 6.13 -22.58 21.21
CA ILE A 291 6.15 -22.68 19.74
C ILE A 291 6.69 -24.05 19.31
N ARG A 292 7.77 -24.52 19.92
CA ARG A 292 8.35 -25.83 19.59
C ARG A 292 7.44 -26.99 19.96
N ALA A 293 6.75 -26.93 21.09
CA ALA A 293 5.78 -27.95 21.49
C ALA A 293 4.61 -28.02 20.50
N LEU A 294 4.06 -26.87 20.10
CA LEU A 294 3.02 -26.79 19.07
C LEU A 294 3.51 -27.35 17.74
N GLN A 295 4.68 -26.90 17.26
CA GLN A 295 5.30 -27.35 16.02
C GLN A 295 5.47 -28.88 16.02
N GLN A 296 6.04 -29.43 17.08
CA GLN A 296 6.29 -30.88 17.20
C GLN A 296 4.99 -31.66 17.19
N ARG A 297 3.95 -31.21 17.93
CA ARG A 297 2.65 -31.88 17.96
C ARG A 297 2.01 -31.94 16.59
N LEU A 298 2.10 -30.86 15.80
CA LEU A 298 1.56 -30.82 14.45
C LEU A 298 2.35 -31.73 13.50
N ARG A 299 3.67 -31.64 13.51
CA ARG A 299 4.55 -32.44 12.64
C ARG A 299 4.47 -33.94 12.88
N THR A 300 4.07 -34.37 14.06
CA THR A 300 3.86 -35.79 14.39
C THR A 300 2.45 -36.29 14.06
N SER A 301 1.63 -35.45 13.44
CA SER A 301 0.27 -35.78 12.98
C SER A 301 0.28 -36.38 11.57
N TYR A 302 -0.85 -36.46 10.89
CA TYR A 302 -0.97 -37.10 9.58
C TYR A 302 -1.17 -36.11 8.45
N TYR A 303 -0.48 -36.36 7.35
CA TYR A 303 -0.64 -35.60 6.12
C TYR A 303 -1.73 -36.19 5.23
N SER A 304 -2.56 -35.31 4.62
CA SER A 304 -3.45 -35.68 3.52
C SER A 304 -3.88 -34.47 2.71
N ASP A 305 -3.59 -34.51 1.42
CA ASP A 305 -4.09 -33.63 0.37
C ASP A 305 -5.47 -34.04 -0.19
N GLY A 306 -6.04 -35.12 0.33
CA GLY A 306 -7.30 -35.70 -0.13
C GLY A 306 -7.15 -36.77 -1.22
N THR A 307 -5.96 -37.01 -1.78
CA THR A 307 -5.72 -37.98 -2.84
C THR A 307 -5.56 -39.40 -2.28
N LYS A 308 -4.74 -39.56 -1.24
CA LYS A 308 -4.43 -40.89 -0.64
C LYS A 308 -5.34 -41.22 0.54
N SER A 309 -5.82 -40.24 1.26
CA SER A 309 -6.72 -40.38 2.40
C SER A 309 -7.73 -39.23 2.38
N PRO A 310 -9.02 -39.48 2.69
CA PRO A 310 -10.03 -38.44 2.69
C PRO A 310 -9.65 -37.28 3.60
N SER A 311 -9.60 -36.07 3.04
CA SER A 311 -9.39 -34.80 3.75
C SER A 311 -10.13 -33.69 3.01
N GLN A 312 -10.94 -32.93 3.72
CA GLN A 312 -11.65 -31.80 3.13
C GLN A 312 -10.71 -30.60 2.92
N PRO A 313 -10.81 -29.88 1.79
CA PRO A 313 -10.07 -28.67 1.55
C PRO A 313 -10.58 -27.51 2.40
N GLY A 314 -9.83 -26.41 2.40
CA GLY A 314 -10.20 -25.18 3.08
C GLY A 314 -9.71 -25.12 4.52
N HIS A 315 -9.72 -23.89 5.05
CA HIS A 315 -9.22 -23.58 6.39
C HIS A 315 -10.21 -22.72 7.20
N GLY A 316 -11.49 -22.73 6.83
CA GLY A 316 -12.53 -22.05 7.61
C GLY A 316 -12.72 -22.67 9.00
N ALA A 317 -13.35 -21.91 9.90
CA ALA A 317 -13.51 -22.27 11.32
C ALA A 317 -14.12 -23.67 11.51
N ALA A 318 -15.16 -24.03 10.72
CA ALA A 318 -15.78 -25.35 10.79
C ALA A 318 -14.80 -26.46 10.38
N ARG A 319 -13.98 -26.25 9.35
CA ARG A 319 -12.97 -27.22 8.90
C ARG A 319 -11.87 -27.39 9.96
N ILE A 320 -11.39 -26.29 10.52
CA ILE A 320 -10.36 -26.33 11.58
C ILE A 320 -10.93 -26.99 12.85
N ALA A 321 -12.16 -26.66 13.24
CA ALA A 321 -12.82 -27.32 14.38
C ALA A 321 -12.93 -28.83 14.17
N SER A 322 -13.43 -29.26 13.01
CA SER A 322 -13.57 -30.71 12.71
C SER A 322 -12.23 -31.45 12.68
N MET A 323 -11.13 -30.76 12.28
CA MET A 323 -9.78 -31.33 12.32
C MET A 323 -9.27 -31.50 13.75
N VAL A 324 -9.54 -30.51 14.63
CA VAL A 324 -9.09 -30.53 16.03
C VAL A 324 -9.90 -31.49 16.89
N GLU A 325 -11.19 -31.66 16.60
CA GLU A 325 -12.12 -32.51 17.33
C GLU A 325 -12.07 -34.00 16.89
N ALA A 326 -11.36 -34.28 15.80
CA ALA A 326 -11.15 -35.64 15.34
C ALA A 326 -10.15 -36.41 16.22
N ASP A 327 -10.23 -37.76 16.23
CA ASP A 327 -9.30 -38.62 16.96
C ASP A 327 -7.82 -38.40 16.55
N SER A 328 -7.60 -37.93 15.32
CA SER A 328 -6.30 -37.65 14.77
C SER A 328 -6.33 -36.40 13.91
N LEU A 329 -5.31 -35.54 14.03
CA LEU A 329 -5.15 -34.40 13.14
C LEU A 329 -4.74 -34.88 11.75
N ILE A 330 -5.55 -34.58 10.74
CA ILE A 330 -5.30 -34.93 9.33
C ILE A 330 -5.56 -33.71 8.47
N GLY A 331 -4.58 -33.31 7.68
CA GLY A 331 -4.67 -32.15 6.81
C GLY A 331 -3.44 -31.98 5.92
N ASP A 332 -3.41 -30.89 5.18
CA ASP A 332 -2.30 -30.48 4.32
C ASP A 332 -1.65 -29.19 4.84
N ASP A 333 -0.74 -28.61 4.07
CA ASP A 333 -0.03 -27.37 4.39
C ASP A 333 -0.99 -26.22 4.74
N GLU A 334 -2.15 -26.13 4.06
CA GLU A 334 -3.16 -25.10 4.26
C GLU A 334 -3.72 -25.15 5.70
N GLN A 335 -4.20 -26.31 6.13
CA GLN A 335 -4.83 -26.45 7.44
C GLN A 335 -3.83 -26.39 8.59
N TYR A 336 -2.67 -27.02 8.47
CA TYR A 336 -1.67 -27.05 9.53
C TYR A 336 -1.09 -25.65 9.81
N SER A 337 -0.83 -24.87 8.75
CA SER A 337 -0.28 -23.51 8.93
C SER A 337 -1.31 -22.57 9.57
N VAL A 338 -2.57 -22.64 9.17
CA VAL A 338 -3.64 -21.85 9.80
C VAL A 338 -3.86 -22.29 11.24
N LEU A 339 -3.94 -23.60 11.52
CA LEU A 339 -4.10 -24.10 12.88
C LEU A 339 -2.96 -23.62 13.80
N MET A 340 -1.72 -23.69 13.36
CA MET A 340 -0.57 -23.18 14.13
C MET A 340 -0.68 -21.69 14.39
N MET A 341 -1.02 -20.87 13.39
CA MET A 341 -1.22 -19.43 13.56
C MET A 341 -2.30 -19.16 14.61
N LEU A 342 -3.46 -19.82 14.52
CA LEU A 342 -4.57 -19.65 15.46
C LEU A 342 -4.19 -20.07 16.89
N MET A 343 -3.47 -21.19 17.05
CA MET A 343 -2.95 -21.62 18.35
C MET A 343 -1.96 -20.62 18.93
N CYS A 344 -1.00 -20.14 18.15
CA CYS A 344 -0.05 -19.11 18.60
C CYS A 344 -0.79 -17.85 19.04
N ARG A 345 -1.73 -17.36 18.23
CA ARG A 345 -2.51 -16.15 18.51
C ARG A 345 -3.38 -16.31 19.76
N SER A 346 -3.92 -17.50 20.02
CA SER A 346 -4.68 -17.80 21.24
C SER A 346 -3.82 -17.78 22.52
N LEU A 347 -2.51 -17.96 22.36
CA LEU A 347 -1.51 -17.87 23.42
C LEU A 347 -0.80 -16.50 23.49
N ASN A 348 -1.33 -15.48 22.76
CA ASN A 348 -0.73 -14.15 22.63
C ASN A 348 0.67 -14.15 21.96
N ILE A 349 0.99 -15.17 21.18
CA ILE A 349 2.20 -15.22 20.37
C ILE A 349 1.87 -14.65 19.00
N PRO A 350 2.52 -13.55 18.57
CA PRO A 350 2.28 -12.97 17.24
C PRO A 350 2.72 -13.96 16.16
N ALA A 351 1.83 -14.28 15.24
CA ALA A 351 2.08 -15.24 14.17
C ALA A 351 1.27 -14.88 12.92
N ARG A 352 1.82 -15.20 11.75
CA ARG A 352 1.17 -15.10 10.45
C ARG A 352 1.41 -16.33 9.61
N VAL A 353 0.49 -16.65 8.70
CA VAL A 353 0.66 -17.72 7.72
C VAL A 353 1.34 -17.17 6.48
N VAL A 354 2.26 -17.90 5.92
CA VAL A 354 2.89 -17.57 4.63
C VAL A 354 2.66 -18.73 3.67
N MET A 355 2.19 -18.41 2.48
CA MET A 355 2.08 -19.33 1.35
C MET A 355 3.18 -19.02 0.35
N GLY A 356 3.79 -20.05 -0.22
CA GLY A 356 4.85 -19.88 -1.22
C GLY A 356 5.33 -21.19 -1.81
N PHE A 357 6.56 -21.17 -2.28
CA PHE A 357 7.22 -22.35 -2.84
C PHE A 357 8.57 -22.56 -2.15
N ASP A 358 8.90 -23.80 -1.89
CA ASP A 358 10.18 -24.25 -1.29
C ASP A 358 10.85 -25.23 -2.26
N PRO A 359 11.39 -24.75 -3.39
CA PRO A 359 12.07 -25.62 -4.33
C PRO A 359 13.36 -26.14 -3.70
N ALA A 360 13.55 -27.46 -3.72
CA ALA A 360 14.80 -28.07 -3.27
C ALA A 360 15.96 -27.51 -4.11
N THR A 361 16.80 -26.69 -3.51
CA THR A 361 17.92 -26.04 -4.17
C THR A 361 19.20 -26.83 -3.94
N ASP A 362 19.41 -27.87 -4.73
CA ASP A 362 20.71 -28.49 -4.87
C ASP A 362 21.41 -27.90 -6.10
N GLY A 363 21.97 -26.68 -5.95
CA GLY A 363 22.84 -26.05 -6.93
C GLY A 363 22.14 -25.24 -8.00
N ASP A 364 21.95 -25.75 -9.20
CA ASP A 364 21.44 -24.99 -10.35
C ASP A 364 19.91 -24.87 -10.39
N ALA A 365 19.44 -23.74 -10.90
CA ALA A 365 18.06 -23.29 -10.99
C ALA A 365 17.05 -24.40 -11.38
N LYS A 366 16.51 -25.10 -10.40
CA LYS A 366 15.40 -26.02 -10.60
C LYS A 366 14.14 -25.22 -10.96
N THR A 367 13.45 -25.64 -11.99
CA THR A 367 12.12 -25.09 -12.29
C THR A 367 11.18 -25.35 -11.14
N VAL A 368 10.48 -24.32 -10.68
CA VAL A 368 9.46 -24.43 -9.64
C VAL A 368 8.19 -25.04 -10.22
N THR A 369 7.68 -26.07 -9.58
CA THR A 369 6.46 -26.79 -9.97
C THR A 369 5.41 -26.66 -8.87
N GLY A 370 4.22 -27.17 -9.13
CA GLY A 370 3.17 -27.20 -8.12
C GLY A 370 3.52 -28.04 -6.89
N GLU A 371 4.35 -29.08 -7.04
CA GLU A 371 4.82 -29.91 -5.91
C GLU A 371 5.66 -29.15 -4.89
N ASP A 372 6.31 -28.05 -5.31
CA ASP A 372 7.13 -27.22 -4.44
C ASP A 372 6.28 -26.27 -3.58
N VAL A 373 4.95 -26.26 -3.76
CA VAL A 373 4.06 -25.41 -2.96
C VAL A 373 4.10 -25.82 -1.49
N LYS A 374 4.15 -24.80 -0.63
CA LYS A 374 4.12 -24.95 0.84
C LYS A 374 3.42 -23.79 1.51
N ALA A 375 2.89 -24.06 2.70
CA ALA A 375 2.55 -23.03 3.65
C ALA A 375 3.30 -23.26 4.96
N TRP A 376 3.73 -22.16 5.58
CA TRP A 376 4.44 -22.18 6.85
C TRP A 376 3.97 -21.03 7.74
N VAL A 377 4.41 -21.02 8.98
CA VAL A 377 4.11 -19.94 9.92
C VAL A 377 5.36 -19.10 10.15
N GLU A 378 5.20 -17.81 10.19
CA GLU A 378 6.26 -16.88 10.58
C GLU A 378 5.90 -16.20 11.90
N ILE A 379 6.91 -16.13 12.78
CA ILE A 379 6.83 -15.51 14.11
C ILE A 379 7.93 -14.46 14.22
N PRO A 380 7.64 -13.22 14.67
CA PRO A 380 8.62 -12.16 14.74
C PRO A 380 9.41 -12.21 16.03
N PHE A 381 10.74 -12.09 15.92
CA PHE A 381 11.65 -12.01 17.04
C PHE A 381 12.48 -10.72 17.01
N GLU A 382 12.77 -10.16 18.17
CA GLU A 382 13.58 -8.97 18.31
C GLU A 382 14.99 -9.20 17.76
N GLY A 383 15.44 -8.34 16.86
CA GLY A 383 16.76 -8.41 16.23
C GLY A 383 16.92 -9.51 15.18
N LEU A 384 16.01 -10.48 15.10
CA LEU A 384 16.06 -11.57 14.12
C LEU A 384 15.05 -11.39 12.97
N GLY A 385 14.02 -10.55 13.17
CA GLY A 385 12.92 -10.40 12.21
C GLY A 385 11.95 -11.57 12.23
N TRP A 386 11.35 -11.86 11.07
CA TRP A 386 10.40 -12.95 10.90
C TRP A 386 11.13 -14.28 10.73
N VAL A 387 10.83 -15.24 11.59
CA VAL A 387 11.43 -16.57 11.56
C VAL A 387 10.38 -17.59 11.15
N SER A 388 10.71 -18.43 10.17
CA SER A 388 9.82 -19.43 9.60
C SER A 388 9.80 -20.72 10.42
N PHE A 389 8.62 -21.30 10.62
CA PHE A 389 8.39 -22.58 11.26
C PHE A 389 7.55 -23.47 10.34
N ASP A 390 8.13 -24.59 9.91
CA ASP A 390 7.42 -25.62 9.16
C ASP A 390 6.66 -26.51 10.15
N VAL A 391 5.38 -26.65 9.91
CA VAL A 391 4.43 -27.27 10.84
C VAL A 391 3.70 -28.46 10.24
N THR A 392 3.79 -28.62 8.93
CA THR A 392 3.14 -29.73 8.20
C THR A 392 3.89 -31.03 8.46
N PRO A 393 3.18 -32.15 8.69
CA PRO A 393 3.79 -33.49 8.71
C PRO A 393 4.45 -33.83 7.37
N ASP A 394 5.37 -34.77 7.38
CA ASP A 394 5.96 -35.27 6.15
C ASP A 394 4.89 -35.92 5.25
N ARG A 395 4.99 -35.72 3.93
CA ARG A 395 3.96 -36.15 2.95
C ARG A 395 3.76 -37.67 2.83
N ASP A 396 4.67 -38.46 3.36
CA ASP A 396 4.58 -39.91 3.48
C ASP A 396 3.91 -40.37 4.79
N GLN A 397 3.72 -39.45 5.74
CA GLN A 397 3.06 -39.71 7.03
C GLN A 397 1.53 -39.71 6.88
N VAL A 398 1.02 -40.62 6.05
CA VAL A 398 -0.41 -40.74 5.78
C VAL A 398 -1.09 -41.67 6.80
N PRO A 399 -2.40 -41.45 7.15
CA PRO A 399 -3.13 -42.34 8.00
C PRO A 399 -3.18 -43.73 7.35
N GLN A 400 -2.80 -44.75 8.10
CA GLN A 400 -3.03 -46.12 7.63
C GLN A 400 -4.53 -46.35 7.60
N GLN A 401 -5.09 -46.62 6.43
CA GLN A 401 -6.48 -47.09 6.32
C GLN A 401 -6.59 -48.37 7.13
N GLN A 402 -7.26 -48.33 8.27
CA GLN A 402 -7.74 -49.54 8.87
C GLN A 402 -8.63 -50.21 7.80
N THR A 403 -8.20 -51.35 7.28
CA THR A 403 -9.00 -52.17 6.42
C THR A 403 -10.22 -52.54 7.26
N THR A 404 -11.31 -51.81 7.07
CA THR A 404 -12.60 -52.17 7.67
C THR A 404 -12.88 -53.58 7.16
N GLN A 405 -12.74 -54.58 8.03
CA GLN A 405 -13.28 -55.88 7.73
C GLN A 405 -14.68 -55.62 7.23
N LYS A 406 -14.99 -56.12 6.01
CA LYS A 406 -16.34 -56.09 5.49
C LYS A 406 -17.25 -56.68 6.57
N VAL A 407 -17.87 -55.80 7.35
CA VAL A 407 -19.04 -56.20 8.12
C VAL A 407 -20.04 -56.58 7.06
N SER A 408 -20.33 -57.88 6.97
CA SER A 408 -21.35 -58.38 6.07
C SER A 408 -22.64 -57.62 6.43
N ASN A 409 -23.01 -56.68 5.56
CA ASN A 409 -24.30 -56.03 5.70
C ASN A 409 -25.35 -57.12 5.65
N PRO A 410 -26.12 -57.35 6.71
CA PRO A 410 -27.25 -58.25 6.61
C PRO A 410 -28.16 -57.66 5.53
N GLU A 411 -28.41 -58.40 4.47
CA GLU A 411 -29.36 -57.98 3.45
C GLU A 411 -30.68 -57.65 4.14
N PRO A 412 -31.24 -56.44 3.94
CA PRO A 412 -32.55 -56.13 4.52
C PRO A 412 -33.62 -56.99 3.82
N ASN A 413 -34.14 -57.93 4.54
CA ASN A 413 -35.17 -58.85 4.05
C ASN A 413 -36.56 -58.21 3.96
N VAL A 414 -36.68 -56.92 3.87
CA VAL A 414 -37.96 -56.20 3.76
C VAL A 414 -37.90 -55.21 2.61
N LEU A 415 -38.54 -55.55 1.52
CA LEU A 415 -38.92 -54.61 0.48
C LEU A 415 -39.88 -53.57 1.07
N GLN A 416 -39.41 -52.37 1.33
CA GLN A 416 -40.31 -51.25 1.65
C GLN A 416 -41.16 -50.94 0.41
N PRO A 417 -42.49 -50.83 0.55
CA PRO A 417 -43.33 -50.39 -0.55
C PRO A 417 -42.92 -48.96 -0.96
N PRO A 418 -42.95 -48.60 -2.25
CA PRO A 418 -42.63 -47.26 -2.69
C PRO A 418 -43.52 -46.24 -2.00
N LEU A 419 -42.91 -45.15 -1.51
CA LEU A 419 -43.64 -44.03 -0.96
C LEU A 419 -44.63 -43.49 -2.02
N PRO A 420 -45.86 -43.10 -1.64
CA PRO A 420 -46.79 -42.45 -2.57
C PRO A 420 -46.14 -41.19 -3.15
N ASN A 421 -46.28 -40.98 -4.46
CA ASN A 421 -45.91 -39.75 -5.09
C ASN A 421 -46.68 -38.60 -4.43
N GLU A 422 -46.00 -37.75 -3.67
CA GLU A 422 -46.59 -36.50 -3.25
C GLU A 422 -46.65 -35.58 -4.47
N ASP A 423 -47.82 -35.06 -4.78
CA ASP A 423 -47.99 -34.01 -5.79
C ASP A 423 -47.14 -32.81 -5.39
N PRO A 424 -46.48 -32.16 -6.36
CA PRO A 424 -45.69 -30.97 -6.05
C PRO A 424 -46.58 -29.90 -5.41
N ALA A 425 -46.20 -29.48 -4.19
CA ALA A 425 -46.88 -28.43 -3.47
C ALA A 425 -46.98 -27.18 -4.35
N GLN A 426 -48.20 -26.77 -4.70
CA GLN A 426 -48.44 -25.51 -5.38
C GLN A 426 -48.11 -24.38 -4.40
N LEU A 427 -47.13 -23.54 -4.79
CA LEU A 427 -46.82 -22.33 -4.08
C LEU A 427 -48.04 -21.39 -4.07
N PRO A 428 -48.38 -20.78 -2.94
CA PRO A 428 -49.48 -19.81 -2.89
C PRO A 428 -49.19 -18.62 -3.82
N PRO A 429 -50.18 -18.05 -4.48
CA PRO A 429 -50.04 -17.05 -5.57
C PRO A 429 -49.58 -15.66 -5.13
N ASN A 430 -49.16 -15.45 -3.91
CA ASN A 430 -48.70 -14.14 -3.38
C ASN A 430 -47.44 -14.33 -2.54
N TYR A 431 -46.37 -14.82 -3.14
CA TYR A 431 -45.04 -14.63 -2.56
C TYR A 431 -44.46 -13.31 -3.09
N GLU A 432 -44.68 -12.25 -2.36
CA GLU A 432 -43.90 -11.02 -2.51
C GLU A 432 -42.53 -11.23 -1.88
N ASP A 433 -41.50 -11.17 -2.70
CA ASP A 433 -40.12 -11.18 -2.27
C ASP A 433 -39.91 -10.01 -1.27
N PRO A 434 -39.45 -10.25 -0.04
CA PRO A 434 -39.20 -9.14 0.87
C PRO A 434 -38.13 -8.26 0.26
N GLN A 435 -38.50 -7.03 -0.13
CA GLN A 435 -37.58 -6.00 -0.52
C GLN A 435 -36.46 -5.94 0.53
N ARG A 436 -35.26 -6.20 0.10
CA ARG A 436 -34.06 -5.90 0.86
C ARG A 436 -34.05 -4.38 1.05
N ASP A 437 -34.36 -3.95 2.26
CA ASP A 437 -34.04 -2.60 2.69
C ASP A 437 -32.52 -2.51 2.74
N ASP A 438 -31.95 -1.81 1.77
CA ASP A 438 -30.57 -1.34 1.84
C ASP A 438 -30.44 -0.47 3.10
N PRO A 439 -29.48 -0.75 3.99
CA PRO A 439 -29.20 0.14 5.08
C PRO A 439 -28.73 1.47 4.51
N GLN A 440 -29.56 2.50 4.60
CA GLN A 440 -29.13 3.87 4.35
C GLN A 440 -28.00 4.19 5.33
N ASP A 441 -26.82 4.23 4.79
CA ASP A 441 -25.61 4.75 5.40
C ASP A 441 -25.89 6.21 5.82
N LYS A 442 -26.02 6.42 7.11
CA LYS A 442 -26.06 7.78 7.67
C LYS A 442 -24.63 8.29 7.67
N ASP A 443 -24.22 8.80 6.53
CA ASP A 443 -23.06 9.66 6.40
C ASP A 443 -23.10 10.75 7.45
N LYS A 444 -22.26 10.63 8.47
CA LYS A 444 -21.86 11.76 9.30
C LYS A 444 -20.88 12.57 8.46
N GLY A 445 -21.44 13.53 7.69
CA GLY A 445 -20.69 14.41 6.83
C GLY A 445 -19.71 15.28 7.60
N GLY A 446 -18.49 14.82 7.70
CA GLY A 446 -17.32 15.69 7.83
C GLY A 446 -16.89 16.11 6.43
N LEU A 447 -16.83 17.43 6.17
CA LEU A 447 -16.32 17.94 4.90
C LEU A 447 -14.92 17.37 4.64
N PRO A 448 -14.69 16.72 3.48
CA PRO A 448 -13.39 16.16 3.18
C PRO A 448 -12.32 17.24 3.17
N THR A 449 -11.17 16.94 3.76
CA THR A 449 -10.01 17.87 3.92
C THR A 449 -9.60 18.54 2.59
N ALA A 450 -9.86 17.87 1.47
CA ALA A 450 -9.67 18.41 0.12
C ALA A 450 -10.56 19.62 -0.17
N VAL A 451 -11.81 19.64 0.31
CA VAL A 451 -12.74 20.77 0.12
C VAL A 451 -12.29 21.98 0.94
N ILE A 452 -11.71 21.75 2.13
CA ILE A 452 -11.15 22.80 2.99
C ILE A 452 -9.88 23.40 2.32
N ALA A 453 -9.03 22.58 1.72
CA ALA A 453 -7.81 23.05 1.05
C ALA A 453 -8.14 23.86 -0.22
N VAL A 454 -9.08 23.42 -1.04
CA VAL A 454 -9.52 24.13 -2.26
C VAL A 454 -10.30 25.40 -1.89
N GLY A 455 -11.19 25.31 -0.89
CA GLY A 455 -11.93 26.48 -0.39
C GLY A 455 -11.02 27.55 0.21
N GLY A 456 -10.01 27.13 0.98
CA GLY A 456 -8.99 28.01 1.54
C GLY A 456 -8.16 28.74 0.47
N SER A 457 -7.79 28.04 -0.60
CA SER A 457 -7.02 28.61 -1.71
C SER A 457 -7.85 29.64 -2.50
N ILE A 458 -9.12 29.36 -2.78
CA ILE A 458 -10.03 30.30 -3.44
C ILE A 458 -10.26 31.53 -2.58
N LEU A 459 -10.43 31.35 -1.26
CA LEU A 459 -10.63 32.45 -0.33
C LEU A 459 -9.38 33.36 -0.25
N ALA A 460 -8.18 32.78 -0.24
CA ALA A 460 -6.92 33.50 -0.26
C ALA A 460 -6.76 34.33 -1.55
N ILE A 461 -7.06 33.76 -2.72
CA ILE A 461 -7.01 34.45 -4.01
C ILE A 461 -8.05 35.60 -4.04
N THR A 462 -9.27 35.34 -3.55
CA THR A 462 -10.33 36.34 -3.49
C THR A 462 -9.97 37.49 -2.56
N MET A 463 -9.32 37.20 -1.43
CA MET A 463 -8.82 38.25 -0.51
C MET A 463 -7.72 39.10 -1.16
N ILE A 464 -6.79 38.47 -1.89
CA ILE A 464 -5.73 39.19 -2.59
C ILE A 464 -6.31 40.11 -3.66
N VAL A 465 -7.20 39.59 -4.51
CA VAL A 465 -7.86 40.41 -5.54
C VAL A 465 -8.73 41.49 -4.92
N GLY A 466 -9.49 41.19 -3.87
CA GLY A 466 -10.30 42.14 -3.11
C GLY A 466 -9.48 43.24 -2.48
N SER A 467 -8.30 42.96 -1.95
CA SER A 467 -7.40 43.96 -1.36
C SER A 467 -6.83 44.91 -2.41
N VAL A 468 -6.47 44.40 -3.60
CA VAL A 468 -5.99 45.23 -4.73
C VAL A 468 -7.09 46.14 -5.25
N LEU A 469 -8.30 45.61 -5.44
CA LEU A 469 -9.48 46.38 -5.88
C LEU A 469 -9.89 47.39 -4.81
N GLY A 470 -9.90 47.01 -3.55
CA GLY A 470 -10.20 47.88 -2.41
C GLY A 470 -9.21 49.04 -2.30
N TRP A 471 -7.90 48.78 -2.48
CA TRP A 471 -6.89 49.82 -2.49
C TRP A 471 -7.01 50.77 -3.69
N LYS A 472 -7.32 50.21 -4.89
CA LYS A 472 -7.60 51.07 -6.07
C LYS A 472 -8.82 52.00 -5.82
N ALA A 473 -9.90 51.45 -5.24
CA ALA A 473 -11.11 52.19 -4.90
C ALA A 473 -10.83 53.24 -3.78
N TRP A 474 -10.09 52.88 -2.73
CA TRP A 474 -9.71 53.80 -1.67
C TRP A 474 -8.81 54.95 -2.19
N ARG A 475 -7.84 54.63 -3.07
CA ARG A 475 -6.98 55.62 -3.73
C ARG A 475 -7.80 56.60 -4.61
N ARG A 476 -8.81 56.11 -5.35
CA ARG A 476 -9.75 56.93 -6.11
C ARG A 476 -10.58 57.83 -5.20
N ARG A 477 -11.13 57.29 -4.09
CA ARG A 477 -11.88 58.12 -3.11
C ARG A 477 -11.03 59.18 -2.46
N ARG A 478 -9.80 58.91 -2.12
CA ARG A 478 -8.86 59.84 -1.51
C ARG A 478 -8.43 60.95 -2.48
N ARG A 479 -8.33 60.69 -3.77
CA ARG A 479 -8.10 61.69 -4.82
C ARG A 479 -9.30 62.62 -5.02
N ARG A 480 -10.54 62.10 -4.97
CA ARG A 480 -11.78 62.87 -5.11
C ARG A 480 -12.10 63.71 -3.87
N ALA A 481 -11.57 63.39 -2.72
CA ALA A 481 -11.81 64.12 -1.47
C ALA A 481 -10.90 65.37 -1.31
N ARG A 482 -10.00 65.65 -2.24
CA ARG A 482 -9.17 66.84 -2.23
C ARG A 482 -9.97 68.09 -2.64
N THR A 483 -9.77 69.22 -1.96
CA THR A 483 -10.44 70.49 -2.20
C THR A 483 -9.57 71.42 -3.02
N GLY A 484 -10.16 72.30 -3.84
CA GLY A 484 -9.48 73.33 -4.64
C GLY A 484 -8.73 72.78 -5.86
N VAL A 485 -7.55 73.35 -6.18
CA VAL A 485 -6.74 73.02 -7.36
C VAL A 485 -6.35 71.51 -7.38
N GLY A 486 -6.28 70.88 -6.21
CA GLY A 486 -6.03 69.44 -6.11
C GLY A 486 -7.16 68.55 -6.68
N LYS A 487 -8.38 69.05 -6.85
CA LYS A 487 -9.50 68.33 -7.43
C LYS A 487 -9.42 68.24 -8.97
N ALA A 488 -8.95 69.31 -9.60
CA ALA A 488 -8.71 69.37 -11.04
C ALA A 488 -7.52 68.46 -11.47
N LEU A 489 -6.45 68.45 -10.71
CA LEU A 489 -5.30 67.57 -10.91
C LEU A 489 -5.66 66.11 -10.70
N GLY A 490 -6.52 65.79 -9.71
CA GLY A 490 -6.98 64.44 -9.47
C GLY A 490 -7.91 63.90 -10.55
N ALA A 491 -8.75 64.74 -11.16
CA ALA A 491 -9.57 64.39 -12.30
C ALA A 491 -8.73 64.16 -13.57
N TRP A 492 -7.71 64.95 -13.81
CA TRP A 492 -6.77 64.76 -14.91
C TRP A 492 -5.98 63.46 -14.80
N GLU A 493 -5.47 63.15 -13.60
CA GLU A 493 -4.81 61.88 -13.32
C GLU A 493 -5.76 60.65 -13.53
N GLU A 494 -7.07 60.78 -13.29
CA GLU A 494 -8.08 59.74 -13.50
C GLU A 494 -8.37 59.52 -14.99
N ILE A 495 -8.36 60.57 -15.81
CA ILE A 495 -8.50 60.49 -17.27
C ILE A 495 -7.27 59.85 -17.90
N LEU A 496 -6.06 60.17 -17.43
CA LEU A 496 -4.81 59.54 -17.88
C LEU A 496 -4.75 58.07 -17.50
N ASP A 497 -5.15 57.67 -16.27
CA ASP A 497 -5.21 56.29 -15.84
C ASP A 497 -6.24 55.45 -16.67
N ARG A 498 -7.35 56.08 -17.15
CA ARG A 498 -8.32 55.43 -18.04
C ARG A 498 -7.89 55.35 -19.50
N ALA A 499 -7.05 56.25 -19.96
CA ALA A 499 -6.49 56.20 -21.32
C ALA A 499 -5.40 55.17 -21.45
N HIS A 500 -4.92 54.59 -20.32
CA HIS A 500 -3.89 53.54 -20.24
C HIS A 500 -4.49 52.15 -19.84
N GLU A 501 -5.78 52.01 -19.56
CA GLU A 501 -6.51 50.74 -19.46
C GLU A 501 -7.11 50.35 -20.82
#